data_a1f56e5c04b47af306f5f95b3b64b671
#
_entry.id   a1f56e5c04b47af306f5f95b3b64b671
#
_cell.length_a   1.000
_cell.length_b   1.000
_cell.length_c   1.000
_cell.angle_alpha   90.00
_cell.angle_beta   90.00
_cell.angle_gamma   90.00
#
_symmetry.space_group_name_H-M   'P 1'
#
loop_
_entity.id
_entity.type
_entity.pdbx_description
1 polymer ?
#
loop_
_entity_poly.entity_id
_entity_poly.type
_entity_poly.pdbx_seq_one_letter_code
_entity_poly.pdbx_strand_id
1 'polypeptide(L)'
;MTLSNNILATIYNKVSARVLALTLCLSSLLLCTSCTINYKFNGASIDYTKTKSIQIGNFPIRSTYVWAPMQGIFQNKLTDLFASQTKLKQVKKNGDLVLEGEIVGFDQFNKGISNSGYSNQVQLKMTVNVRFTNNNKHSDDFEQKFSATATYDATQQLVNVQEELVTEMCKDITEQIFNATVANW
;
A
#
# COMPACT_ATOMS: atom_id res chain seq x y z
N MET A 1 0.39 -59.41 52.47
CA MET A 1 1.11 -59.27 51.19
C MET A 1 0.36 -58.38 50.15
N THR A 2 -0.77 -57.81 50.53
CA THR A 2 -1.65 -57.03 49.62
C THR A 2 -1.49 -55.48 49.66
N LEU A 3 -0.92 -54.96 50.75
CA LEU A 3 -0.73 -53.49 50.88
C LEU A 3 0.42 -52.92 50.04
N SER A 4 1.47 -53.72 49.79
CA SER A 4 2.67 -53.28 49.01
C SER A 4 2.32 -53.08 47.53
N ASN A 5 1.45 -53.92 46.95
CA ASN A 5 1.11 -53.83 45.53
C ASN A 5 0.24 -52.60 45.18
N ASN A 6 -0.62 -52.18 46.10
CA ASN A 6 -1.44 -51.00 45.87
C ASN A 6 -0.66 -49.69 45.93
N ILE A 7 0.37 -49.61 46.77
CA ILE A 7 1.24 -48.44 46.87
C ILE A 7 2.14 -48.31 45.62
N LEU A 8 2.64 -49.44 45.13
CA LEU A 8 3.44 -49.45 43.89
C LEU A 8 2.62 -49.07 42.67
N ALA A 9 1.37 -49.56 42.55
CA ALA A 9 0.48 -49.21 41.46
C ALA A 9 0.07 -47.73 41.49
N THR A 10 -0.12 -47.13 42.68
CA THR A 10 -0.46 -45.71 42.82
C THR A 10 0.75 -44.82 42.48
N ILE A 11 1.96 -45.23 42.81
CA ILE A 11 3.18 -44.51 42.47
C ILE A 11 3.41 -44.59 40.94
N TYR A 12 3.27 -45.76 40.37
CA TYR A 12 3.40 -45.98 38.91
C TYR A 12 2.42 -45.10 38.11
N ASN A 13 1.14 -45.05 38.51
CA ASN A 13 0.12 -44.23 37.86
C ASN A 13 0.42 -42.71 38.00
N LYS A 14 0.90 -42.27 39.16
CA LYS A 14 1.29 -40.84 39.34
C LYS A 14 2.53 -40.46 38.53
N VAL A 15 3.49 -41.35 38.40
CA VAL A 15 4.70 -41.13 37.61
C VAL A 15 4.35 -41.13 36.10
N SER A 16 3.55 -42.10 35.66
CA SER A 16 3.12 -42.17 34.25
C SER A 16 2.26 -40.97 33.85
N ALA A 17 1.36 -40.49 34.70
CA ALA A 17 0.58 -39.27 34.44
C ALA A 17 1.43 -38.01 34.36
N ARG A 18 2.48 -37.88 35.18
CA ARG A 18 3.41 -36.76 35.12
C ARG A 18 4.29 -36.80 33.87
N VAL A 19 4.76 -37.96 33.48
CA VAL A 19 5.53 -38.16 32.24
C VAL A 19 4.66 -37.86 31.02
N LEU A 20 3.39 -38.31 31.02
CA LEU A 20 2.43 -38.02 29.95
C LEU A 20 2.13 -36.52 29.84
N ALA A 21 1.96 -35.84 30.99
CA ALA A 21 1.74 -34.38 31.01
C ALA A 21 2.99 -33.60 30.53
N LEU A 22 4.19 -34.04 30.89
CA LEU A 22 5.44 -33.45 30.42
C LEU A 22 5.67 -33.64 28.92
N THR A 23 5.36 -34.81 28.37
CA THR A 23 5.45 -35.07 26.93
C THR A 23 4.41 -34.27 26.14
N LEU A 24 3.21 -34.10 26.68
CA LEU A 24 2.14 -33.29 26.06
C LEU A 24 2.52 -31.78 26.06
N CYS A 25 3.10 -31.27 27.16
CA CYS A 25 3.62 -29.89 27.22
C CYS A 25 4.79 -29.68 26.24
N LEU A 26 5.71 -30.65 26.14
CA LEU A 26 6.86 -30.55 25.25
C LEU A 26 6.44 -30.60 23.78
N SER A 27 5.43 -31.41 23.42
CA SER A 27 4.85 -31.44 22.06
C SER A 27 4.10 -30.14 21.72
N SER A 28 3.43 -29.52 22.68
CA SER A 28 2.75 -28.22 22.52
C SER A 28 3.75 -27.09 22.29
N LEU A 29 4.94 -27.14 22.91
CA LEU A 29 5.99 -26.13 22.69
C LEU A 29 6.62 -26.23 21.28
N LEU A 30 6.64 -27.39 20.67
CA LEU A 30 7.17 -27.62 19.33
C LEU A 30 6.21 -27.13 18.22
N LEU A 31 4.92 -26.97 18.51
CA LEU A 31 3.92 -26.43 17.57
C LEU A 31 3.91 -24.89 17.49
N CYS A 32 4.59 -24.20 18.40
CA CYS A 32 4.76 -22.74 18.36
C CYS A 32 5.94 -22.28 17.50
N THR A 33 6.65 -23.20 16.83
CA THR A 33 7.74 -22.82 15.93
C THR A 33 7.19 -22.41 14.58
N SER A 34 7.18 -21.09 14.42
CA SER A 34 7.39 -20.38 13.17
C SER A 34 6.25 -20.40 12.15
N CYS A 35 5.37 -19.46 12.30
CA CYS A 35 5.14 -18.59 11.16
C CYS A 35 6.14 -17.41 11.25
N THR A 36 7.37 -17.61 10.93
CA THR A 36 8.22 -16.52 10.45
C THR A 36 7.65 -16.17 9.08
N ILE A 37 6.71 -15.23 9.04
CA ILE A 37 6.41 -14.47 7.85
C ILE A 37 7.72 -13.72 7.56
N ASN A 38 8.55 -14.30 6.71
CA ASN A 38 9.61 -13.56 6.06
C ASN A 38 8.90 -12.55 5.14
N TYR A 39 8.53 -11.40 5.67
CA TYR A 39 8.51 -10.20 4.90
C TYR A 39 9.96 -9.99 4.45
N LYS A 40 10.31 -10.56 3.32
CA LYS A 40 11.35 -9.98 2.50
C LYS A 40 10.77 -8.63 2.08
N PHE A 41 11.01 -7.61 2.88
CA PHE A 41 11.28 -6.31 2.35
C PHE A 41 12.51 -6.50 1.45
N ASN A 42 12.28 -6.91 0.23
CA ASN A 42 13.16 -6.53 -0.85
C ASN A 42 12.93 -5.02 -1.00
N GLY A 43 13.36 -4.25 0.00
CA GLY A 43 13.68 -2.86 -0.14
C GLY A 43 14.87 -2.84 -1.08
N ALA A 44 14.63 -2.98 -2.35
CA ALA A 44 15.57 -2.60 -3.35
C ALA A 44 15.68 -1.09 -3.24
N SER A 45 16.55 -0.65 -2.36
CA SER A 45 16.93 0.75 -2.29
C SER A 45 17.53 1.10 -3.63
N ILE A 46 17.12 2.24 -4.18
CA ILE A 46 17.72 2.83 -5.39
C ILE A 46 19.23 2.71 -5.27
N ASP A 47 19.88 2.10 -6.26
CA ASP A 47 21.34 2.13 -6.36
C ASP A 47 21.77 3.55 -6.74
N TYR A 48 21.97 4.41 -5.74
CA TYR A 48 22.39 5.78 -5.93
C TYR A 48 23.78 5.94 -6.56
N THR A 49 24.52 4.86 -6.77
CA THR A 49 25.78 4.90 -7.54
C THR A 49 25.51 5.01 -9.04
N LYS A 50 24.41 4.41 -9.50
CA LYS A 50 23.99 4.36 -10.91
C LYS A 50 22.84 5.32 -11.22
N THR A 51 21.87 5.45 -10.29
CA THR A 51 20.65 6.23 -10.47
C THR A 51 20.68 7.45 -9.57
N LYS A 52 20.91 8.63 -10.14
CA LYS A 52 21.14 9.89 -9.41
C LYS A 52 20.06 10.93 -9.66
N SER A 53 19.27 10.76 -10.71
CA SER A 53 18.32 11.78 -11.15
C SER A 53 16.97 11.19 -11.52
N ILE A 54 15.92 12.00 -11.36
CA ILE A 54 14.57 11.70 -11.79
C ILE A 54 14.00 12.89 -12.57
N GLN A 55 13.37 12.58 -13.69
CA GLN A 55 12.56 13.51 -14.46
C GLN A 55 11.09 13.19 -14.18
N ILE A 56 10.37 14.14 -13.61
CA ILE A 56 8.92 14.07 -13.42
C ILE A 56 8.28 14.97 -14.47
N GLY A 57 7.58 14.34 -15.42
CA GLY A 57 6.87 15.02 -16.50
C GLY A 57 5.57 15.64 -16.02
N ASN A 58 4.86 16.27 -16.95
CA ASN A 58 3.51 16.77 -16.69
C ASN A 58 2.50 15.63 -16.65
N PHE A 59 1.44 15.81 -15.83
CA PHE A 59 0.31 14.91 -15.75
C PHE A 59 -0.98 15.66 -16.16
N PRO A 60 -1.21 15.84 -17.48
CA PRO A 60 -2.38 16.57 -17.95
C PRO A 60 -3.68 15.83 -17.59
N ILE A 61 -4.75 16.59 -17.40
CA ILE A 61 -6.10 16.05 -17.17
C ILE A 61 -6.68 15.62 -18.52
N ARG A 62 -7.01 14.34 -18.65
CA ARG A 62 -7.69 13.71 -19.80
C ARG A 62 -9.04 13.10 -19.42
N SER A 63 -9.46 13.24 -18.16
CA SER A 63 -10.79 12.82 -17.71
C SER A 63 -11.88 13.73 -18.27
N THR A 64 -13.11 13.22 -18.32
CA THR A 64 -14.28 13.97 -18.76
C THR A 64 -14.54 15.19 -17.86
N TYR A 65 -14.34 15.03 -16.56
CA TYR A 65 -14.41 16.13 -15.61
C TYR A 65 -13.05 16.82 -15.51
N VAL A 66 -13.02 18.11 -15.77
CA VAL A 66 -11.79 18.92 -15.73
C VAL A 66 -11.90 19.97 -14.64
N TRP A 67 -11.07 19.85 -13.63
CA TRP A 67 -10.85 20.87 -12.61
C TRP A 67 -9.35 21.23 -12.60
N ALA A 68 -9.02 22.40 -13.13
CA ALA A 68 -7.65 22.79 -13.41
C ALA A 68 -6.69 22.68 -12.19
N PRO A 69 -7.09 23.03 -10.94
CA PRO A 69 -6.20 22.90 -9.79
C PRO A 69 -5.73 21.46 -9.51
N MET A 70 -6.50 20.43 -9.90
CA MET A 70 -6.18 19.01 -9.68
C MET A 70 -4.79 18.65 -10.23
N GLN A 71 -4.45 19.14 -11.43
CA GLN A 71 -3.14 18.90 -12.04
C GLN A 71 -2.01 19.46 -11.17
N GLY A 72 -2.16 20.69 -10.70
CA GLY A 72 -1.17 21.33 -9.85
C GLY A 72 -1.00 20.65 -8.51
N ILE A 73 -2.11 20.26 -7.85
CA ILE A 73 -2.10 19.52 -6.58
C ILE A 73 -1.36 18.20 -6.75
N PHE A 74 -1.70 17.42 -7.79
CA PHE A 74 -1.04 16.15 -8.08
C PHE A 74 0.45 16.31 -8.36
N GLN A 75 0.81 17.26 -9.25
CA GLN A 75 2.19 17.52 -9.62
C GLN A 75 3.07 17.90 -8.41
N ASN A 76 2.55 18.81 -7.56
CA ASN A 76 3.26 19.25 -6.37
C ASN A 76 3.45 18.09 -5.38
N LYS A 77 2.37 17.34 -5.08
CA LYS A 77 2.44 16.18 -4.19
C LYS A 77 3.46 15.14 -4.64
N LEU A 78 3.47 14.80 -5.93
CA LEU A 78 4.40 13.84 -6.50
C LEU A 78 5.84 14.35 -6.40
N THR A 79 6.08 15.59 -6.80
CA THR A 79 7.38 16.25 -6.76
C THR A 79 7.94 16.31 -5.33
N ASP A 80 7.12 16.75 -4.37
CA ASP A 80 7.49 16.88 -2.96
C ASP A 80 7.80 15.53 -2.33
N LEU A 81 7.02 14.50 -2.67
CA LEU A 81 7.24 13.14 -2.15
C LEU A 81 8.59 12.60 -2.58
N PHE A 82 8.93 12.69 -3.89
CA PHE A 82 10.24 12.24 -4.38
C PHE A 82 11.40 13.08 -3.83
N ALA A 83 11.22 14.40 -3.68
CA ALA A 83 12.23 15.28 -3.11
C ALA A 83 12.52 14.97 -1.64
N SER A 84 11.48 14.64 -0.86
CA SER A 84 11.61 14.40 0.58
C SER A 84 12.05 12.98 0.92
N GLN A 85 11.67 11.98 0.12
CA GLN A 85 11.88 10.57 0.42
C GLN A 85 13.07 9.93 -0.32
N THR A 86 13.68 10.65 -1.28
CA THR A 86 14.81 10.14 -2.04
C THR A 86 15.98 11.13 -2.07
N LYS A 87 17.18 10.64 -2.44
CA LYS A 87 18.35 11.46 -2.75
C LYS A 87 18.45 11.79 -4.24
N LEU A 88 17.42 11.51 -5.03
CA LEU A 88 17.40 11.75 -6.47
C LEU A 88 17.32 13.24 -6.75
N LYS A 89 18.21 13.72 -7.63
CA LYS A 89 18.14 15.10 -8.14
C LYS A 89 17.01 15.20 -9.17
N GLN A 90 16.05 16.06 -8.93
CA GLN A 90 15.02 16.33 -9.93
C GLN A 90 15.60 17.14 -11.09
N VAL A 91 15.37 16.66 -12.30
CA VAL A 91 15.86 17.28 -13.56
C VAL A 91 14.70 17.44 -14.55
N LYS A 92 14.85 18.43 -15.45
CA LYS A 92 13.81 18.72 -16.46
C LYS A 92 13.89 17.79 -17.68
N LYS A 93 15.07 17.23 -17.97
CA LYS A 93 15.33 16.36 -19.12
C LYS A 93 16.44 15.36 -18.79
N ASN A 94 16.43 14.24 -19.49
CA ASN A 94 17.46 13.19 -19.41
C ASN A 94 17.70 12.68 -17.99
N GLY A 95 16.62 12.45 -17.23
CA GLY A 95 16.69 11.79 -15.94
C GLY A 95 17.08 10.32 -16.10
N ASP A 96 17.79 9.76 -15.11
CA ASP A 96 18.04 8.32 -15.03
C ASP A 96 16.73 7.56 -14.87
N LEU A 97 15.81 8.13 -14.10
CA LEU A 97 14.41 7.69 -14.01
C LEU A 97 13.52 8.74 -14.67
N VAL A 98 12.53 8.28 -15.40
CA VAL A 98 11.53 9.16 -16.04
C VAL A 98 10.14 8.70 -15.60
N LEU A 99 9.36 9.63 -15.11
CA LEU A 99 7.99 9.43 -14.66
C LEU A 99 7.08 10.39 -15.41
N GLU A 100 6.18 9.83 -16.23
CA GLU A 100 5.23 10.56 -17.06
C GLU A 100 3.85 9.94 -16.91
N GLY A 101 2.80 10.69 -17.24
CA GLY A 101 1.47 10.12 -17.19
C GLY A 101 0.39 11.14 -17.44
N GLU A 102 -0.85 10.75 -17.15
CA GLU A 102 -2.03 11.58 -17.33
C GLU A 102 -3.13 11.19 -16.32
N ILE A 103 -3.94 12.15 -15.92
CA ILE A 103 -5.12 11.93 -15.08
C ILE A 103 -6.27 11.53 -16.02
N VAL A 104 -6.60 10.24 -16.06
CA VAL A 104 -7.52 9.65 -17.03
C VAL A 104 -8.95 9.50 -16.52
N GLY A 105 -9.17 9.57 -15.22
CA GLY A 105 -10.49 9.40 -14.62
C GLY A 105 -10.70 10.29 -13.40
N PHE A 106 -11.88 10.86 -13.31
CA PHE A 106 -12.43 11.51 -12.12
C PHE A 106 -13.94 11.33 -12.15
N ASP A 107 -14.39 10.30 -11.45
CA ASP A 107 -15.77 9.80 -11.57
C ASP A 107 -16.48 9.84 -10.22
N GLN A 108 -17.79 10.05 -10.26
CA GLN A 108 -18.67 10.05 -9.10
C GLN A 108 -19.59 8.82 -9.13
N PHE A 109 -19.70 8.15 -8.00
CA PHE A 109 -20.57 6.98 -7.83
C PHE A 109 -21.43 7.16 -6.58
N ASN A 110 -22.74 6.88 -6.69
CA ASN A 110 -23.58 6.81 -5.51
C ASN A 110 -23.27 5.54 -4.72
N LYS A 111 -22.89 5.68 -3.45
CA LYS A 111 -22.49 4.57 -2.58
C LYS A 111 -23.68 4.08 -1.76
N GLY A 112 -24.36 3.08 -2.33
CA GLY A 112 -25.42 2.37 -1.62
C GLY A 112 -26.72 3.19 -1.41
N ILE A 113 -27.78 2.45 -1.08
CA ILE A 113 -29.07 3.01 -0.66
C ILE A 113 -29.18 2.74 0.84
N SER A 114 -29.43 3.76 1.66
CA SER A 114 -29.74 3.54 3.07
C SER A 114 -31.08 2.81 3.21
N ASN A 115 -31.38 2.27 4.39
CA ASN A 115 -32.69 1.66 4.68
C ASN A 115 -33.88 2.63 4.48
N SER A 116 -33.61 3.93 4.34
CA SER A 116 -34.59 4.98 4.00
C SER A 116 -34.76 5.21 2.50
N GLY A 117 -34.04 4.48 1.64
CA GLY A 117 -34.15 4.56 0.17
C GLY A 117 -33.30 5.66 -0.48
N TYR A 118 -32.51 6.42 0.29
CA TYR A 118 -31.64 7.49 -0.23
C TYR A 118 -30.16 7.13 -0.06
N SER A 119 -29.34 7.46 -1.06
CA SER A 119 -27.89 7.38 -0.93
C SER A 119 -27.41 8.54 -0.07
N ASN A 120 -26.75 8.21 1.06
CA ASN A 120 -26.20 9.24 1.96
C ASN A 120 -24.79 9.66 1.57
N GLN A 121 -24.14 8.90 0.69
CA GLN A 121 -22.74 9.12 0.35
C GLN A 121 -22.51 9.04 -1.15
N VAL A 122 -21.66 9.92 -1.62
CA VAL A 122 -21.09 9.90 -2.97
C VAL A 122 -19.63 9.51 -2.83
N GLN A 123 -19.20 8.55 -3.64
CA GLN A 123 -17.81 8.16 -3.78
C GLN A 123 -17.21 8.82 -5.02
N LEU A 124 -16.08 9.50 -4.84
CA LEU A 124 -15.22 9.93 -5.92
C LEU A 124 -14.15 8.87 -6.18
N LYS A 125 -13.78 8.68 -7.43
CA LYS A 125 -12.65 7.87 -7.85
C LYS A 125 -11.78 8.68 -8.80
N MET A 126 -10.52 8.89 -8.43
CA MET A 126 -9.50 9.45 -9.30
C MET A 126 -8.63 8.33 -9.85
N THR A 127 -8.28 8.40 -11.14
CA THR A 127 -7.42 7.42 -11.82
C THR A 127 -6.35 8.14 -12.61
N VAL A 128 -5.09 7.74 -12.41
CA VAL A 128 -3.91 8.25 -13.11
C VAL A 128 -3.24 7.12 -13.83
N ASN A 129 -3.01 7.28 -15.14
CA ASN A 129 -2.17 6.38 -15.92
C ASN A 129 -0.73 6.87 -15.84
N VAL A 130 0.18 5.99 -15.46
CA VAL A 130 1.59 6.31 -15.22
C VAL A 130 2.46 5.43 -16.07
N ARG A 131 3.42 6.05 -16.76
CA ARG A 131 4.53 5.39 -17.45
C ARG A 131 5.80 5.71 -16.70
N PHE A 132 6.47 4.66 -16.26
CA PHE A 132 7.77 4.73 -15.61
C PHE A 132 8.84 4.11 -16.51
N THR A 133 9.96 4.81 -16.67
CA THR A 133 11.11 4.33 -17.44
C THR A 133 12.37 4.46 -16.59
N ASN A 134 13.10 3.36 -16.47
CA ASN A 134 14.42 3.30 -15.85
C ASN A 134 15.49 3.20 -16.95
N ASN A 135 16.13 4.32 -17.28
CA ASN A 135 17.15 4.38 -18.32
C ASN A 135 18.41 3.55 -18.02
N ASN A 136 18.61 3.16 -16.76
CA ASN A 136 19.70 2.28 -16.33
C ASN A 136 19.33 0.80 -16.39
N LYS A 137 18.02 0.46 -16.37
CA LYS A 137 17.53 -0.91 -16.32
C LYS A 137 16.09 -1.00 -16.87
N HIS A 138 15.97 -1.11 -18.17
CA HIS A 138 14.67 -1.15 -18.88
C HIS A 138 13.76 -2.33 -18.50
N SER A 139 14.29 -3.36 -17.82
CA SER A 139 13.43 -4.44 -17.30
C SER A 139 12.47 -3.99 -16.19
N ASP A 140 12.69 -2.81 -15.66
CA ASP A 140 11.89 -2.21 -14.58
C ASP A 140 10.84 -1.23 -15.12
N ASP A 141 10.83 -1.00 -16.44
CA ASP A 141 9.86 -0.13 -17.09
C ASP A 141 8.44 -0.69 -16.98
N PHE A 142 7.48 0.17 -16.71
CA PHE A 142 6.07 -0.22 -16.69
C PHE A 142 5.14 0.92 -17.13
N GLU A 143 3.94 0.54 -17.53
CA GLU A 143 2.81 1.44 -17.65
C GLU A 143 1.63 0.86 -16.88
N GLN A 144 1.11 1.62 -15.92
CA GLN A 144 0.08 1.15 -15.00
C GLN A 144 -0.86 2.27 -14.57
N LYS A 145 -2.12 1.90 -14.29
CA LYS A 145 -3.11 2.80 -13.70
C LYS A 145 -3.12 2.67 -12.18
N PHE A 146 -3.05 3.81 -11.52
CA PHE A 146 -3.21 3.95 -10.07
C PHE A 146 -4.51 4.67 -9.78
N SER A 147 -5.19 4.32 -8.71
CA SER A 147 -6.45 4.96 -8.36
C SER A 147 -6.64 5.08 -6.86
N ALA A 148 -7.32 6.15 -6.45
CA ALA A 148 -7.78 6.34 -5.08
C ALA A 148 -9.25 6.75 -5.09
N THR A 149 -9.90 6.58 -3.94
CA THR A 149 -11.30 6.95 -3.75
C THR A 149 -11.45 7.74 -2.47
N ALA A 150 -12.31 8.76 -2.51
CA ALA A 150 -12.75 9.50 -1.33
C ALA A 150 -14.27 9.54 -1.29
N THR A 151 -14.86 9.75 -0.13
CA THR A 151 -16.32 9.81 0.02
C THR A 151 -16.74 11.09 0.70
N TYR A 152 -17.89 11.61 0.30
CA TYR A 152 -18.50 12.78 0.94
C TYR A 152 -20.01 12.59 1.08
N ASP A 153 -20.64 13.39 1.95
CA ASP A 153 -22.07 13.34 2.18
C ASP A 153 -22.83 13.89 0.96
N ALA A 154 -23.85 13.15 0.47
CA ALA A 154 -24.63 13.52 -0.70
C ALA A 154 -25.42 14.84 -0.55
N THR A 155 -25.56 15.35 0.67
CA THR A 155 -26.15 16.67 0.94
C THR A 155 -25.20 17.83 0.66
N GLN A 156 -23.90 17.56 0.53
CA GLN A 156 -22.89 18.57 0.20
C GLN A 156 -22.72 18.71 -1.31
N GLN A 157 -22.40 19.91 -1.74
CA GLN A 157 -22.03 20.17 -3.13
C GLN A 157 -20.53 19.83 -3.33
N LEU A 158 -20.20 19.12 -4.42
CA LEU A 158 -18.82 18.72 -4.72
C LEU A 158 -17.87 19.93 -4.70
N VAL A 159 -18.26 21.07 -5.22
CA VAL A 159 -17.42 22.27 -5.29
C VAL A 159 -16.88 22.73 -3.93
N ASN A 160 -17.60 22.43 -2.85
CA ASN A 160 -17.21 22.85 -1.49
C ASN A 160 -16.19 21.89 -0.84
N VAL A 161 -16.13 20.65 -1.30
CA VAL A 161 -15.29 19.59 -0.69
C VAL A 161 -14.23 19.03 -1.65
N GLN A 162 -14.31 19.38 -2.94
CA GLN A 162 -13.47 18.76 -3.96
C GLN A 162 -11.96 18.97 -3.75
N GLU A 163 -11.54 20.13 -3.24
CA GLU A 163 -10.11 20.43 -3.04
C GLU A 163 -9.50 19.52 -1.97
N GLU A 164 -10.22 19.35 -0.85
CA GLU A 164 -9.80 18.44 0.24
C GLU A 164 -9.75 17.00 -0.25
N LEU A 165 -10.82 16.52 -0.89
CA LEU A 165 -10.93 15.15 -1.37
C LEU A 165 -9.90 14.84 -2.49
N VAL A 166 -9.68 15.78 -3.41
CA VAL A 166 -8.65 15.64 -4.44
C VAL A 166 -7.27 15.62 -3.82
N THR A 167 -7.02 16.45 -2.81
CA THR A 167 -5.72 16.47 -2.10
C THR A 167 -5.44 15.13 -1.42
N GLU A 168 -6.44 14.53 -0.77
CA GLU A 168 -6.37 13.19 -0.17
C GLU A 168 -6.09 12.13 -1.24
N MET A 169 -6.90 12.07 -2.30
CA MET A 169 -6.71 11.09 -3.38
C MET A 169 -5.36 11.25 -4.09
N CYS A 170 -4.89 12.48 -4.30
CA CYS A 170 -3.56 12.75 -4.86
C CYS A 170 -2.45 12.20 -3.96
N LYS A 171 -2.57 12.37 -2.64
CA LYS A 171 -1.63 11.80 -1.67
C LYS A 171 -1.55 10.28 -1.82
N ASP A 172 -2.69 9.61 -1.77
CA ASP A 172 -2.76 8.15 -1.86
C ASP A 172 -2.19 7.62 -3.18
N ILE A 173 -2.53 8.27 -4.30
CA ILE A 173 -2.02 7.86 -5.63
C ILE A 173 -0.52 8.09 -5.72
N THR A 174 -0.02 9.22 -5.23
CA THR A 174 1.43 9.51 -5.28
C THR A 174 2.25 8.57 -4.42
N GLU A 175 1.72 8.13 -3.26
CA GLU A 175 2.33 7.10 -2.43
C GLU A 175 2.35 5.72 -3.13
N GLN A 176 1.26 5.34 -3.82
CA GLN A 176 1.23 4.12 -4.63
C GLN A 176 2.27 4.16 -5.76
N ILE A 177 2.38 5.28 -6.48
CA ILE A 177 3.38 5.48 -7.54
C ILE A 177 4.79 5.39 -6.97
N PHE A 178 5.06 6.07 -5.87
CA PHE A 178 6.35 6.04 -5.18
C PHE A 178 6.74 4.60 -4.80
N ASN A 179 5.82 3.87 -4.20
CA ASN A 179 6.05 2.47 -3.83
C ASN A 179 6.31 1.58 -5.04
N ALA A 180 5.58 1.77 -6.14
CA ALA A 180 5.77 0.99 -7.36
C ALA A 180 7.07 1.32 -8.10
N THR A 181 7.61 2.55 -7.94
CA THR A 181 8.79 3.00 -8.68
C THR A 181 10.08 2.85 -7.91
N VAL A 182 10.14 3.26 -6.65
CA VAL A 182 11.41 3.37 -5.90
C VAL A 182 11.47 2.61 -4.59
N ALA A 183 10.35 2.11 -4.09
CA ALA A 183 10.32 1.34 -2.85
C ALA A 183 10.30 -0.20 -3.08
N ASN A 184 9.96 -0.67 -4.29
CA ASN A 184 9.83 -2.10 -4.64
C ASN A 184 11.03 -2.67 -5.44
N TRP A 185 12.19 -2.04 -5.39
CA TRP A 185 13.38 -2.47 -6.14
C TRP A 185 14.25 -3.43 -5.33
#